data_b948485571e49b90a7db13902ff91220
#
_entry.id   b948485571e49b90a7db13902ff91220
#
_cell.length_a   1.000
_cell.length_b   1.000
_cell.length_c   1.000
_cell.angle_alpha   90.00
_cell.angle_beta   90.00
_cell.angle_gamma   90.00
#
_symmetry.space_group_name_H-M   'P 1'
#
loop_
_entity.id
_entity.type
_entity.pdbx_description
1 polymer ?
#
loop_
_entity_poly.entity_id
_entity_poly.type
_entity_poly.pdbx_seq_one_letter_code
_entity_poly.pdbx_strand_id
1 'polypeptide(L)'
;MHKRTAAVIVLMLMMLTAVFMLESCDMEQGGLEESGKTEQEEEQSGSGGGEKTGGIKKNGTYDQKDDVAEYLSIYKKLPKNYIKKEEAKRLGWSGGSVERVAPGKAIGGDRFGNYEKKLPNKKGRSYYECDIDTLGRKNRGPKRIVYSDDGLIYYTGDHYDTFQKMPQSA
;
A
#
# COMPACT_ATOMS: atom_id res chain seq x y z
N MET A 1 -30.69 38.11 -17.05
CA MET A 1 -31.29 38.10 -15.70
C MET A 1 -30.72 37.02 -14.76
N HIS A 2 -29.49 36.53 -14.97
CA HIS A 2 -28.93 35.38 -14.18
C HIS A 2 -27.83 35.76 -13.17
N LYS A 3 -27.50 37.05 -13.03
CA LYS A 3 -26.43 37.50 -12.12
C LYS A 3 -26.90 37.90 -10.71
N ARG A 4 -28.22 38.02 -10.49
CA ARG A 4 -28.79 38.45 -9.19
C ARG A 4 -29.17 37.27 -8.27
N THR A 5 -29.33 36.07 -8.78
CA THR A 5 -29.71 34.89 -8.00
C THR A 5 -28.51 34.21 -7.30
N ALA A 6 -27.29 34.33 -7.85
CA ALA A 6 -26.09 33.76 -7.24
C ALA A 6 -25.64 34.49 -5.94
N ALA A 7 -25.86 35.82 -5.88
CA ALA A 7 -25.47 36.64 -4.72
C ALA A 7 -26.33 36.37 -3.47
N VAL A 8 -27.60 36.03 -3.65
CA VAL A 8 -28.54 35.78 -2.54
C VAL A 8 -28.25 34.43 -1.87
N ILE A 9 -27.82 33.43 -2.66
CA ILE A 9 -27.50 32.06 -2.13
C ILE A 9 -26.23 32.11 -1.28
N VAL A 10 -25.23 32.90 -1.67
CA VAL A 10 -23.97 33.02 -0.89
C VAL A 10 -24.20 33.76 0.43
N LEU A 11 -25.12 34.73 0.48
CA LEU A 11 -25.42 35.45 1.73
C LEU A 11 -26.24 34.61 2.71
N MET A 12 -27.07 33.68 2.24
CA MET A 12 -27.83 32.76 3.11
C MET A 12 -26.95 31.64 3.73
N LEU A 13 -25.89 31.23 3.04
CA LEU A 13 -24.95 30.23 3.60
C LEU A 13 -24.03 30.79 4.69
N MET A 14 -23.78 32.10 4.70
CA MET A 14 -22.94 32.74 5.73
C MET A 14 -23.67 33.00 7.06
N MET A 15 -24.99 32.95 7.08
CA MET A 15 -25.79 33.19 8.30
C MET A 15 -26.04 31.90 9.13
N LEU A 16 -25.74 30.73 8.59
CA LEU A 16 -25.99 29.44 9.28
C LEU A 16 -24.83 28.94 10.13
N THR A 17 -23.67 29.62 10.14
CA THR A 17 -22.48 29.20 10.91
C THR A 17 -22.28 29.94 12.23
N ALA A 18 -23.20 30.84 12.62
CA ALA A 18 -23.04 31.68 13.81
C ALA A 18 -23.81 31.21 15.08
N VAL A 19 -24.46 30.05 15.08
CA VAL A 19 -25.32 29.64 16.20
C VAL A 19 -24.79 28.43 17.00
N PHE A 20 -23.55 27.95 16.73
CA PHE A 20 -23.03 26.75 17.43
C PHE A 20 -21.78 27.02 18.27
N MET A 21 -21.75 28.15 18.98
CA MET A 21 -20.71 28.41 20.00
C MET A 21 -21.32 29.11 21.19
N LEU A 22 -21.97 28.39 22.09
CA LEU A 22 -22.16 28.75 23.49
C LEU A 22 -22.83 27.60 24.23
N GLU A 23 -22.02 26.79 24.88
CA GLU A 23 -22.32 26.23 26.18
C GLU A 23 -21.03 25.66 26.75
N SER A 24 -20.50 26.46 27.66
CA SER A 24 -19.38 26.15 28.54
C SER A 24 -19.87 26.15 29.96
N CYS A 25 -19.23 25.37 30.78
CA CYS A 25 -19.20 25.36 32.25
C CYS A 25 -20.37 24.67 32.97
N ASP A 26 -20.09 23.64 33.74
CA ASP A 26 -19.85 23.87 35.14
C ASP A 26 -19.08 22.71 35.81
N MET A 27 -18.34 23.10 36.82
CA MET A 27 -17.47 22.39 37.74
C MET A 27 -18.27 21.58 38.76
N GLU A 28 -17.77 20.41 39.23
CA GLU A 28 -17.72 20.18 40.67
C GLU A 28 -16.75 19.07 41.06
N GLN A 29 -16.07 19.31 42.16
CA GLN A 29 -15.01 18.55 42.82
C GLN A 29 -15.54 17.40 43.67
N GLY A 30 -14.65 16.43 43.93
CA GLY A 30 -14.70 15.50 45.08
C GLY A 30 -14.17 14.14 44.68
N GLY A 31 -13.00 13.75 44.98
CA GLY A 31 -12.39 13.43 46.20
C GLY A 31 -11.98 11.96 46.28
N LEU A 32 -10.65 11.69 46.36
CA LEU A 32 -9.94 10.61 47.08
C LEU A 32 -9.84 9.17 46.52
N GLU A 33 -8.57 8.87 46.14
CA GLU A 33 -7.75 7.68 46.50
C GLU A 33 -8.22 6.29 46.03
N GLU A 34 -7.42 5.53 45.30
CA GLU A 34 -6.23 4.78 45.66
C GLU A 34 -5.70 3.93 44.50
N SER A 35 -4.36 3.96 44.42
CA SER A 35 -3.47 2.85 44.03
C SER A 35 -3.54 2.13 42.70
N GLY A 36 -2.55 2.41 41.90
CA GLY A 36 -1.65 1.35 41.40
C GLY A 36 -2.00 0.70 40.09
N LYS A 37 -1.46 1.15 39.00
CA LYS A 37 -0.43 0.40 38.25
C LYS A 37 -0.17 1.07 36.91
N THR A 38 1.01 1.60 36.82
CA THR A 38 1.63 2.08 35.58
C THR A 38 1.76 0.88 34.60
N GLU A 39 1.06 0.91 33.53
CA GLU A 39 1.47 0.17 32.33
C GLU A 39 1.71 1.20 31.22
N GLN A 40 2.99 1.48 31.02
CA GLN A 40 3.52 2.19 29.88
C GLN A 40 3.36 1.27 28.67
N GLU A 41 2.47 1.59 27.75
CA GLU A 41 2.53 1.03 26.40
C GLU A 41 3.66 1.74 25.65
N GLU A 42 4.83 1.11 25.65
CA GLU A 42 5.91 1.44 24.74
C GLU A 42 5.46 1.08 23.33
N GLU A 43 5.36 2.10 22.46
CA GLU A 43 5.35 1.91 21.03
C GLU A 43 6.66 1.25 20.58
N GLN A 44 6.70 -0.05 20.56
CA GLN A 44 7.77 -0.81 19.93
C GLN A 44 7.54 -0.83 18.43
N SER A 45 8.27 0.03 17.73
CA SER A 45 8.60 -0.11 16.33
C SER A 45 9.31 -1.45 16.12
N GLY A 46 8.53 -2.51 16.01
CA GLY A 46 9.01 -3.87 15.78
C GLY A 46 9.35 -4.09 14.31
N SER A 47 10.62 -3.96 13.96
CA SER A 47 11.20 -4.68 12.84
C SER A 47 11.15 -6.17 13.17
N GLY A 48 9.98 -6.78 12.98
CA GLY A 48 9.75 -8.18 13.26
C GLY A 48 10.17 -9.06 12.09
N GLY A 49 11.40 -9.58 12.13
CA GLY A 49 11.73 -10.85 11.48
C GLY A 49 10.99 -11.97 12.21
N GLY A 50 9.69 -12.08 12.00
CA GLY A 50 8.86 -13.15 12.55
C GLY A 50 9.16 -14.46 11.84
N GLU A 51 9.55 -15.45 12.61
CA GLU A 51 9.65 -16.86 12.21
C GLU A 51 8.32 -17.29 11.58
N LYS A 52 8.31 -17.55 10.24
CA LYS A 52 7.11 -17.91 9.49
C LYS A 52 6.74 -19.37 9.77
N THR A 53 5.88 -19.61 10.74
CA THR A 53 5.29 -20.92 11.04
C THR A 53 4.02 -21.24 10.24
N GLY A 54 3.94 -20.78 9.00
CA GLY A 54 2.83 -21.11 8.11
C GLY A 54 3.19 -20.82 6.66
N GLY A 55 3.30 -21.85 5.84
CA GLY A 55 3.65 -21.74 4.42
C GLY A 55 2.69 -20.84 3.64
N ILE A 56 3.14 -20.37 2.47
CA ILE A 56 2.39 -19.47 1.58
C ILE A 56 1.08 -20.13 1.10
N LYS A 57 -0.04 -19.46 1.36
CA LYS A 57 -1.39 -19.92 0.99
C LYS A 57 -1.85 -19.27 -0.32
N LYS A 58 -2.46 -20.07 -1.21
CA LYS A 58 -2.94 -19.63 -2.53
C LYS A 58 -3.90 -18.42 -2.48
N ASN A 59 -4.71 -18.32 -1.42
CA ASN A 59 -5.68 -17.24 -1.23
C ASN A 59 -5.18 -16.14 -0.28
N GLY A 60 -3.92 -16.16 0.11
CA GLY A 60 -3.30 -15.15 0.96
C GLY A 60 -3.16 -13.79 0.28
N THR A 61 -2.95 -12.77 1.09
CA THR A 61 -2.60 -11.41 0.68
C THR A 61 -1.16 -11.17 1.09
N TYR A 62 -0.31 -10.83 0.14
CA TYR A 62 1.13 -10.68 0.36
C TYR A 62 1.63 -9.45 -0.38
N ASP A 63 2.51 -8.67 0.26
CA ASP A 63 3.26 -7.57 -0.38
C ASP A 63 4.71 -7.48 0.11
N GLN A 64 5.10 -8.35 1.05
CA GLN A 64 6.47 -8.45 1.52
C GLN A 64 7.33 -9.20 0.51
N LYS A 65 8.58 -8.77 0.36
CA LYS A 65 9.54 -9.27 -0.64
C LYS A 65 9.61 -10.81 -0.68
N ASP A 66 9.81 -11.44 0.46
CA ASP A 66 10.06 -12.87 0.53
C ASP A 66 8.77 -13.67 0.30
N ASP A 67 7.64 -13.20 0.83
CA ASP A 67 6.34 -13.83 0.64
C ASP A 67 5.88 -13.80 -0.83
N VAL A 68 6.08 -12.66 -1.50
CA VAL A 68 5.71 -12.51 -2.92
C VAL A 68 6.62 -13.34 -3.80
N ALA A 69 7.93 -13.39 -3.50
CA ALA A 69 8.87 -14.23 -4.24
C ALA A 69 8.54 -15.72 -4.09
N GLU A 70 8.25 -16.17 -2.87
CA GLU A 70 7.82 -17.55 -2.61
C GLU A 70 6.49 -17.86 -3.29
N TYR A 71 5.51 -16.95 -3.21
CA TYR A 71 4.22 -17.12 -3.90
C TYR A 71 4.40 -17.28 -5.41
N LEU A 72 5.22 -16.44 -6.05
CA LEU A 72 5.56 -16.52 -7.47
C LEU A 72 6.27 -17.82 -7.81
N SER A 73 7.18 -18.28 -6.94
CA SER A 73 7.89 -19.55 -7.12
C SER A 73 6.94 -20.74 -7.12
N ILE A 74 5.94 -20.77 -6.24
CA ILE A 74 4.97 -21.86 -6.09
C ILE A 74 3.87 -21.78 -7.16
N TYR A 75 3.21 -20.62 -7.28
CA TYR A 75 1.97 -20.50 -8.05
C TYR A 75 2.15 -19.90 -9.45
N LYS A 76 3.34 -19.45 -9.83
CA LYS A 76 3.69 -18.86 -11.13
C LYS A 76 2.82 -17.68 -11.54
N LYS A 77 2.22 -17.00 -10.57
CA LYS A 77 1.35 -15.82 -10.73
C LYS A 77 1.40 -14.96 -9.47
N LEU A 78 1.00 -13.70 -9.57
CA LEU A 78 0.88 -12.82 -8.41
C LEU A 78 -0.28 -13.21 -7.47
N PRO A 79 -0.18 -12.89 -6.17
CA PRO A 79 -1.29 -12.94 -5.23
C PRO A 79 -2.48 -12.11 -5.71
N LYS A 80 -3.70 -12.45 -5.25
CA LYS A 80 -4.97 -11.82 -5.66
C LYS A 80 -5.11 -10.34 -5.30
N ASN A 81 -4.26 -9.83 -4.43
CA ASN A 81 -4.25 -8.42 -4.05
C ASN A 81 -3.49 -7.53 -5.04
N TYR A 82 -2.88 -8.08 -6.07
CA TYR A 82 -2.26 -7.29 -7.13
C TYR A 82 -3.24 -6.98 -8.25
N ILE A 83 -3.22 -5.73 -8.73
CA ILE A 83 -3.95 -5.25 -9.90
C ILE A 83 -3.00 -4.53 -10.85
N LYS A 84 -3.28 -4.57 -12.15
CA LYS A 84 -2.50 -3.85 -13.16
C LYS A 84 -2.74 -2.35 -13.10
N LYS A 85 -1.77 -1.57 -13.57
CA LYS A 85 -1.88 -0.09 -13.67
C LYS A 85 -3.12 0.35 -14.46
N GLU A 86 -3.49 -0.38 -15.50
CA GLU A 86 -4.69 -0.07 -16.30
C GLU A 86 -5.98 -0.24 -15.49
N GLU A 87 -6.09 -1.30 -14.71
CA GLU A 87 -7.23 -1.54 -13.81
C GLU A 87 -7.29 -0.46 -12.73
N ALA A 88 -6.15 -0.15 -12.08
CA ALA A 88 -6.05 0.91 -11.09
C ALA A 88 -6.49 2.28 -11.65
N LYS A 89 -6.09 2.61 -12.89
CA LYS A 89 -6.53 3.85 -13.57
C LYS A 89 -8.04 3.91 -13.78
N ARG A 90 -8.67 2.78 -14.13
CA ARG A 90 -10.14 2.71 -14.24
C ARG A 90 -10.85 2.98 -12.91
N LEU A 91 -10.19 2.68 -11.79
CA LEU A 91 -10.66 3.00 -10.43
C LEU A 91 -10.31 4.43 -9.98
N GLY A 92 -9.72 5.27 -10.86
CA GLY A 92 -9.37 6.65 -10.54
C GLY A 92 -7.94 6.85 -10.01
N TRP A 93 -7.07 5.83 -10.11
CA TRP A 93 -5.67 5.97 -9.71
C TRP A 93 -4.89 6.85 -10.70
N SER A 94 -4.22 7.87 -10.18
CA SER A 94 -3.40 8.82 -10.95
C SER A 94 -1.94 8.86 -10.51
N GLY A 95 -1.53 7.96 -9.60
CA GLY A 95 -0.18 7.89 -9.04
C GLY A 95 -0.19 7.71 -7.52
N GLY A 96 0.99 7.51 -6.93
CA GLY A 96 1.14 7.20 -5.52
C GLY A 96 0.60 5.81 -5.16
N SER A 97 0.26 5.57 -3.89
CA SER A 97 -0.33 4.31 -3.46
C SER A 97 -1.72 4.09 -4.09
N VAL A 98 -1.98 2.87 -4.52
CA VAL A 98 -3.29 2.46 -5.05
C VAL A 98 -4.33 2.24 -3.94
N GLU A 99 -3.91 2.11 -2.69
CA GLU A 99 -4.76 1.92 -1.50
C GLU A 99 -5.92 2.92 -1.42
N ARG A 100 -5.69 4.16 -1.88
CA ARG A 100 -6.71 5.22 -1.83
C ARG A 100 -7.93 4.93 -2.71
N VAL A 101 -7.76 4.21 -3.81
CA VAL A 101 -8.83 3.89 -4.78
C VAL A 101 -9.18 2.41 -4.78
N ALA A 102 -8.31 1.56 -4.26
CA ALA A 102 -8.48 0.12 -4.15
C ALA A 102 -7.84 -0.38 -2.84
N PRO A 103 -8.51 -0.26 -1.69
CA PRO A 103 -8.00 -0.71 -0.40
C PRO A 103 -7.58 -2.19 -0.41
N GLY A 104 -6.46 -2.50 0.21
CA GLY A 104 -5.89 -3.85 0.24
C GLY A 104 -5.29 -4.31 -1.08
N LYS A 105 -5.11 -3.42 -2.06
CA LYS A 105 -4.49 -3.73 -3.35
C LYS A 105 -3.09 -3.10 -3.50
N ALA A 106 -2.26 -3.77 -4.29
CA ALA A 106 -0.96 -3.30 -4.75
C ALA A 106 -0.90 -3.33 -6.28
N ILE A 107 -0.02 -2.51 -6.87
CA ILE A 107 0.18 -2.50 -8.32
C ILE A 107 1.10 -3.65 -8.72
N GLY A 108 0.71 -4.43 -9.72
CA GLY A 108 1.57 -5.48 -10.26
C GLY A 108 1.00 -6.20 -11.48
N GLY A 109 1.87 -6.95 -12.17
CA GLY A 109 1.53 -7.71 -13.38
C GLY A 109 1.67 -6.91 -14.67
N ASP A 110 2.17 -5.68 -14.61
CA ASP A 110 2.53 -4.90 -15.79
C ASP A 110 3.86 -5.39 -16.38
N ARG A 111 4.03 -5.23 -17.70
CA ARG A 111 5.23 -5.65 -18.41
C ARG A 111 6.43 -4.77 -18.01
N PHE A 112 7.57 -5.40 -17.71
CA PHE A 112 8.85 -4.75 -17.48
C PHE A 112 9.73 -4.90 -18.72
N GLY A 113 10.22 -3.78 -19.27
CA GLY A 113 10.89 -3.76 -20.57
C GLY A 113 12.32 -4.29 -20.61
N ASN A 114 13.04 -4.31 -19.45
CA ASN A 114 14.48 -4.65 -19.35
C ASN A 114 15.35 -3.97 -20.41
N TYR A 115 15.05 -2.71 -20.76
CA TYR A 115 15.72 -1.96 -21.84
C TYR A 115 17.22 -1.77 -21.56
N GLU A 116 17.60 -1.62 -20.30
CA GLU A 116 18.98 -1.47 -19.86
C GLU A 116 19.75 -2.81 -19.81
N LYS A 117 19.07 -3.93 -20.13
CA LYS A 117 19.63 -5.29 -20.14
C LYS A 117 20.28 -5.71 -18.81
N LYS A 118 19.84 -5.14 -17.68
CA LYS A 118 20.31 -5.51 -16.34
C LYS A 118 19.92 -6.93 -15.93
N LEU A 119 18.86 -7.47 -16.52
CA LEU A 119 18.39 -8.84 -16.29
C LEU A 119 18.72 -9.74 -17.51
N PRO A 120 18.92 -11.06 -17.30
CA PRO A 120 19.30 -11.98 -18.36
C PRO A 120 18.29 -12.01 -19.53
N ASN A 121 18.76 -11.76 -20.75
CA ASN A 121 17.97 -11.83 -21.96
C ASN A 121 17.90 -13.26 -22.52
N LYS A 122 16.71 -13.66 -23.01
CA LYS A 122 16.48 -14.91 -23.73
C LYS A 122 15.36 -14.70 -24.74
N LYS A 123 15.46 -15.28 -25.93
CA LYS A 123 14.40 -15.23 -26.92
C LYS A 123 13.10 -15.80 -26.35
N GLY A 124 12.02 -15.06 -26.44
CA GLY A 124 10.69 -15.44 -25.95
C GLY A 124 10.44 -15.09 -24.48
N ARG A 125 11.45 -14.70 -23.69
CA ARG A 125 11.27 -14.31 -22.30
C ARG A 125 10.61 -12.94 -22.20
N SER A 126 9.60 -12.85 -21.35
CA SER A 126 8.95 -11.62 -20.93
C SER A 126 9.14 -11.40 -19.43
N TYR A 127 9.38 -10.16 -19.05
CA TYR A 127 9.44 -9.75 -17.64
C TYR A 127 8.21 -8.95 -17.25
N TYR A 128 7.80 -9.09 -16.01
CA TYR A 128 6.71 -8.37 -15.37
C TYR A 128 7.17 -7.81 -14.03
N GLU A 129 6.52 -6.78 -13.54
CA GLU A 129 6.87 -6.14 -12.28
C GLU A 129 5.71 -6.13 -11.29
N CYS A 130 6.01 -6.03 -10.00
CA CYS A 130 5.04 -5.72 -8.96
C CYS A 130 5.67 -4.89 -7.84
N ASP A 131 4.84 -4.08 -7.20
CA ASP A 131 5.22 -3.28 -6.04
C ASP A 131 5.42 -4.14 -4.82
N ILE A 132 6.35 -3.74 -3.94
CA ILE A 132 6.65 -4.40 -2.68
C ILE A 132 6.57 -3.38 -1.54
N ASP A 133 6.05 -3.81 -0.37
CA ASP A 133 5.87 -3.00 0.83
C ASP A 133 5.00 -1.76 0.60
N THR A 134 3.87 -1.89 -0.08
CA THR A 134 2.98 -0.76 -0.42
C THR A 134 1.65 -0.78 0.28
N LEU A 135 1.22 -1.91 0.85
CA LEU A 135 -0.02 -2.01 1.62
C LEU A 135 0.06 -1.14 2.87
N GLY A 136 -0.98 -0.35 3.12
CA GLY A 136 -1.06 0.61 4.22
C GLY A 136 -0.18 1.86 4.04
N ARG A 137 0.53 2.02 2.92
CA ARG A 137 1.42 3.17 2.70
C ARG A 137 0.80 4.22 1.79
N LYS A 138 1.21 5.49 2.01
CA LYS A 138 0.75 6.62 1.17
C LYS A 138 1.42 6.64 -0.22
N ASN A 139 2.60 6.06 -0.35
CA ASN A 139 3.42 6.08 -1.57
C ASN A 139 3.84 4.66 -1.96
N ARG A 140 4.11 4.44 -3.26
CA ARG A 140 4.59 3.16 -3.80
C ARG A 140 6.03 2.82 -3.39
N GLY A 141 6.84 3.82 -3.02
CA GLY A 141 8.27 3.62 -2.75
C GLY A 141 9.03 3.04 -3.96
N PRO A 142 10.33 2.71 -3.80
CA PRO A 142 11.18 2.20 -4.87
C PRO A 142 11.21 0.68 -4.99
N LYS A 143 10.67 -0.08 -4.02
CA LYS A 143 10.81 -1.53 -3.94
C LYS A 143 9.92 -2.25 -4.95
N ARG A 144 10.52 -3.18 -5.73
CA ARG A 144 9.82 -3.99 -6.73
C ARG A 144 10.33 -5.43 -6.73
N ILE A 145 9.48 -6.33 -7.15
CA ILE A 145 9.89 -7.61 -7.72
C ILE A 145 9.69 -7.55 -9.23
N VAL A 146 10.70 -8.00 -9.97
CA VAL A 146 10.63 -8.26 -11.41
C VAL A 146 10.75 -9.75 -11.61
N TYR A 147 9.79 -10.35 -12.31
CA TYR A 147 9.74 -11.78 -12.53
C TYR A 147 9.50 -12.11 -14.00
N SER A 148 9.98 -13.26 -14.47
CA SER A 148 9.83 -13.69 -15.85
C SER A 148 8.78 -14.79 -15.98
N ASP A 149 8.24 -14.93 -17.21
CA ASP A 149 7.33 -16.03 -17.58
C ASP A 149 7.99 -17.42 -17.50
N ASP A 150 9.31 -17.50 -17.59
CA ASP A 150 10.10 -18.73 -17.43
C ASP A 150 10.68 -18.92 -16.01
N GLY A 151 10.21 -18.15 -15.02
CA GLY A 151 10.38 -18.42 -13.60
C GLY A 151 11.51 -17.68 -12.90
N LEU A 152 12.26 -16.78 -13.53
CA LEU A 152 13.24 -15.94 -12.82
C LEU A 152 12.54 -14.92 -11.94
N ILE A 153 13.09 -14.67 -10.75
CA ILE A 153 12.54 -13.70 -9.79
C ILE A 153 13.70 -12.85 -9.27
N TYR A 154 13.56 -11.54 -9.37
CA TYR A 154 14.53 -10.55 -8.92
C TYR A 154 13.85 -9.49 -8.05
N TYR A 155 14.56 -9.06 -7.01
CA TYR A 155 14.15 -7.92 -6.18
C TYR A 155 15.03 -6.71 -6.50
N THR A 156 14.44 -5.52 -6.45
CA THR A 156 15.13 -4.23 -6.45
C THR A 156 14.59 -3.37 -5.31
N GLY A 157 15.49 -2.74 -4.56
CA GLY A 157 15.14 -1.82 -3.48
C GLY A 157 15.30 -0.34 -3.86
N ASP A 158 15.86 -0.06 -5.04
CA ASP A 158 16.36 1.23 -5.51
C ASP A 158 15.78 1.67 -6.87
N HIS A 159 14.55 1.21 -7.16
CA HIS A 159 13.82 1.56 -8.39
C HIS A 159 14.56 1.14 -9.67
N TYR A 160 14.98 -0.14 -9.72
CA TYR A 160 15.61 -0.85 -10.84
C TYR A 160 17.09 -0.51 -11.09
N ASP A 161 17.76 0.13 -10.14
CA ASP A 161 19.20 0.41 -10.26
C ASP A 161 20.02 -0.87 -10.09
N THR A 162 19.73 -1.62 -9.03
CA THR A 162 20.32 -2.94 -8.78
C THR A 162 19.28 -4.04 -8.66
N PHE A 163 19.69 -5.29 -8.91
CA PHE A 163 18.82 -6.45 -8.82
C PHE A 163 19.47 -7.57 -8.02
N GLN A 164 18.71 -8.10 -7.07
CA GLN A 164 19.06 -9.29 -6.30
C GLN A 164 18.21 -10.46 -6.80
N LYS A 165 18.85 -11.55 -7.25
CA LYS A 165 18.12 -12.79 -7.59
C LYS A 165 17.53 -13.39 -6.31
N MET A 166 16.24 -13.70 -6.36
CA MET A 166 15.54 -14.32 -5.22
C MET A 166 15.68 -15.84 -5.24
N PRO A 167 15.76 -16.48 -4.05
CA PRO A 167 15.65 -17.92 -3.93
C PRO A 167 14.35 -18.41 -4.56
N GLN A 168 14.39 -19.61 -5.11
CA GLN A 168 13.19 -20.30 -5.61
C GLN A 168 12.99 -21.54 -4.76
N SER A 169 11.77 -21.76 -4.31
CA SER A 169 11.39 -23.02 -3.68
C SER A 169 11.52 -24.14 -4.71
N ALA A 170 12.19 -25.21 -4.34
CA ALA A 170 12.37 -26.40 -5.18
C ALA A 170 11.04 -27.13 -5.39
#